data_2f6f3fc991b5419fd807bf58aab7b0df
#
_entry.id   2f6f3fc991b5419fd807bf58aab7b0df
#
_cell.length_a   1.000
_cell.length_b   1.000
_cell.length_c   1.000
_cell.angle_alpha   90.00
_cell.angle_beta   90.00
_cell.angle_gamma   90.00
#
_symmetry.space_group_name_H-M   'P 1'
#
loop_
_entity.id
_entity.type
_entity.pdbx_description
1 polymer ?
#
loop_
_entity_poly.entity_id
_entity_poly.type
_entity_poly.pdbx_seq_one_letter_code
_entity_poly.pdbx_strand_id
1 'polypeptide(L)'
;MVNSNSNIYKGYNQAKPVGYDKEISHTNFGTPGGEYLRRYWHPVALTSEVSTTPLQIKILGEDLVIFKTTKNKIGLVHKNCPHRRASLVYGKCETNGIRCCYHGWLFSPDGEILETPGEDPDSKQAEQVRKKFKLGAYPIKEFNGIV
;
A
#
# COMPACT_ATOMS: atom_id res chain seq x y z
N MET A 1 29.59 27.46 35.89
CA MET A 1 29.17 28.16 34.68
C MET A 1 28.17 27.26 33.95
N VAL A 2 26.92 27.58 34.07
CA VAL A 2 25.83 26.79 33.44
C VAL A 2 25.75 27.28 32.00
N ASN A 3 26.09 26.40 31.05
CA ASN A 3 25.93 26.68 29.63
C ASN A 3 24.44 26.72 29.32
N SER A 4 23.85 27.87 29.30
CA SER A 4 22.50 28.14 28.83
C SER A 4 22.49 28.13 27.30
N ASN A 5 22.63 26.96 26.67
CA ASN A 5 22.20 26.79 25.30
C ASN A 5 20.67 26.75 25.32
N SER A 6 20.07 27.94 25.24
CA SER A 6 18.64 28.08 25.03
C SER A 6 18.28 27.48 23.68
N ASN A 7 17.83 26.22 23.67
CA ASN A 7 17.20 25.57 22.50
C ASN A 7 15.82 26.19 22.27
N ILE A 8 15.80 27.48 21.94
CA ILE A 8 14.55 28.15 21.55
C ILE A 8 14.22 27.74 20.12
N TYR A 9 13.08 27.09 19.94
CA TYR A 9 12.53 26.80 18.65
C TYR A 9 12.09 28.10 17.97
N LYS A 10 12.86 28.53 16.98
CA LYS A 10 12.73 29.89 16.37
C LYS A 10 11.41 30.14 15.63
N GLY A 11 10.65 29.10 15.27
CA GLY A 11 9.41 29.26 14.51
C GLY A 11 8.25 29.87 15.29
N TYR A 12 8.15 29.60 16.59
CA TYR A 12 7.01 30.01 17.42
C TYR A 12 7.40 30.47 18.83
N ASN A 13 8.64 30.86 19.08
CA ASN A 13 9.17 31.17 20.41
C ASN A 13 8.93 30.08 21.46
N GLN A 14 8.81 28.83 21.04
CA GLN A 14 8.61 27.71 21.95
C GLN A 14 9.89 26.92 22.14
N ALA A 15 10.04 26.33 23.31
CA ALA A 15 11.13 25.40 23.59
C ALA A 15 11.07 24.22 22.63
N LYS A 16 12.23 23.84 22.05
CA LYS A 16 12.28 22.65 21.20
C LYS A 16 11.89 21.43 22.04
N PRO A 17 10.96 20.59 21.56
CA PRO A 17 10.60 19.36 22.24
C PRO A 17 11.84 18.50 22.52
N VAL A 18 11.97 17.96 23.71
CA VAL A 18 13.13 17.18 24.17
C VAL A 18 13.17 15.79 23.47
N GLY A 19 12.08 15.41 22.80
CA GLY A 19 11.97 14.15 22.09
C GLY A 19 10.55 13.93 21.60
N TYR A 20 10.27 12.73 21.15
CA TYR A 20 8.93 12.30 20.75
C TYR A 20 8.58 11.00 21.47
N ASP A 21 7.30 10.83 21.75
CA ASP A 21 6.79 9.58 22.29
C ASP A 21 6.72 8.54 21.17
N LYS A 22 7.49 7.48 21.31
CA LYS A 22 7.57 6.40 20.30
C LYS A 22 6.27 5.60 20.18
N GLU A 23 5.54 5.45 21.27
CA GLU A 23 4.27 4.70 21.27
C GLU A 23 3.21 5.41 20.43
N ILE A 24 3.21 6.73 20.43
CA ILE A 24 2.26 7.55 19.67
C ILE A 24 2.77 7.82 18.24
N SER A 25 4.05 8.11 18.07
CA SER A 25 4.60 8.61 16.80
C SER A 25 5.03 7.52 15.84
N HIS A 26 5.34 6.31 16.30
CA HIS A 26 5.65 5.20 15.42
C HIS A 26 4.36 4.58 14.89
N THR A 27 4.23 4.53 13.56
CA THR A 27 3.02 4.06 12.86
C THR A 27 3.21 2.78 12.07
N ASN A 28 4.40 2.17 12.16
CA ASN A 28 4.68 0.90 11.49
C ASN A 28 3.82 -0.22 12.07
N PHE A 29 3.68 -1.30 11.30
CA PHE A 29 3.02 -2.52 11.76
C PHE A 29 3.64 -3.02 13.09
N GLY A 30 2.79 -3.43 14.03
CA GLY A 30 3.21 -3.90 15.36
C GLY A 30 3.53 -2.80 16.37
N THR A 31 3.43 -1.51 16.01
CA THR A 31 3.55 -0.41 16.98
C THR A 31 2.18 -0.01 17.53
N PRO A 32 2.06 0.43 18.81
CA PRO A 32 0.78 0.82 19.38
C PRO A 32 0.04 1.87 18.56
N GLY A 33 0.71 2.96 18.16
CA GLY A 33 0.15 4.00 17.30
C GLY A 33 -0.27 3.49 15.92
N GLY A 34 0.56 2.62 15.31
CA GLY A 34 0.27 2.01 14.03
C GLY A 34 -0.97 1.10 14.08
N GLU A 35 -1.07 0.23 15.08
CA GLU A 35 -2.21 -0.67 15.25
C GLU A 35 -3.51 0.09 15.58
N TYR A 36 -3.42 1.20 16.31
CA TYR A 36 -4.55 2.08 16.56
C TYR A 36 -5.03 2.75 15.28
N LEU A 37 -4.13 3.37 14.50
CA LEU A 37 -4.47 4.09 13.28
C LEU A 37 -5.05 3.16 12.19
N ARG A 38 -4.58 1.92 12.09
CA ARG A 38 -5.10 0.93 11.12
C ARG A 38 -6.57 0.56 11.29
N ARG A 39 -7.19 0.96 12.39
CA ARG A 39 -8.63 0.75 12.62
C ARG A 39 -9.52 1.80 11.96
N TYR A 40 -8.93 2.83 11.36
CA TYR A 40 -9.65 3.94 10.74
C TYR A 40 -9.40 3.99 9.24
N TRP A 41 -10.32 4.63 8.54
CA TRP A 41 -10.15 4.97 7.14
C TRP A 41 -9.15 6.12 7.00
N HIS A 42 -8.27 6.01 6.02
CA HIS A 42 -7.27 7.02 5.71
C HIS A 42 -7.41 7.49 4.26
N PRO A 43 -7.36 8.80 3.99
CA PRO A 43 -7.23 9.29 2.64
C PRO A 43 -5.84 8.89 2.09
N VAL A 44 -5.82 8.30 0.90
CA VAL A 44 -4.58 7.79 0.30
C VAL A 44 -4.26 8.43 -1.05
N ALA A 45 -5.27 8.94 -1.77
CA ALA A 45 -5.09 9.63 -3.05
C ALA A 45 -6.32 10.48 -3.39
N LEU A 46 -6.19 11.41 -4.33
CA LEU A 46 -7.34 12.00 -5.00
C LEU A 46 -7.84 11.02 -6.09
N THR A 47 -9.16 10.90 -6.25
CA THR A 47 -9.74 10.05 -7.31
C THR A 47 -9.21 10.40 -8.69
N SER A 48 -8.94 11.69 -8.94
CA SER A 48 -8.35 12.19 -10.20
C SER A 48 -6.92 11.72 -10.46
N GLU A 49 -6.17 11.35 -9.41
CA GLU A 49 -4.80 10.86 -9.54
C GLU A 49 -4.77 9.34 -9.84
N VAL A 50 -5.84 8.63 -9.49
CA VAL A 50 -5.89 7.17 -9.67
C VAL A 50 -6.28 6.83 -11.11
N SER A 51 -5.35 6.23 -11.82
CA SER A 51 -5.51 5.88 -13.23
C SER A 51 -5.11 4.42 -13.50
N THR A 52 -5.06 4.04 -14.78
CA THR A 52 -4.49 2.75 -15.21
C THR A 52 -2.97 2.71 -15.14
N THR A 53 -2.32 3.82 -14.77
CA THR A 53 -0.91 3.82 -14.39
C THR A 53 -0.82 3.64 -12.89
N PRO A 54 -0.18 2.56 -12.39
CA PRO A 54 -0.07 2.31 -10.96
C PRO A 54 0.71 3.42 -10.25
N LEU A 55 0.19 3.88 -9.12
CA LEU A 55 0.81 4.91 -8.28
C LEU A 55 1.31 4.30 -6.97
N GLN A 56 2.58 4.54 -6.64
CA GLN A 56 3.12 4.12 -5.35
C GLN A 56 2.64 5.05 -4.23
N ILE A 57 2.22 4.44 -3.13
CA ILE A 57 1.83 5.13 -1.90
C ILE A 57 2.64 4.56 -0.74
N LYS A 58 3.00 5.43 0.21
CA LYS A 58 3.55 5.02 1.49
C LYS A 58 2.68 5.55 2.61
N ILE A 59 2.08 4.65 3.39
CA ILE A 59 1.21 4.99 4.51
C ILE A 59 1.45 4.03 5.68
N LEU A 60 1.48 4.55 6.90
CA LEU A 60 1.69 3.81 8.16
C LEU A 60 2.88 2.83 8.08
N GLY A 61 3.95 3.23 7.39
CA GLY A 61 5.15 2.42 7.20
C GLY A 61 5.05 1.34 6.11
N GLU A 62 3.92 1.23 5.41
CA GLU A 62 3.72 0.25 4.35
C GLU A 62 3.88 0.87 2.96
N ASP A 63 4.56 0.14 2.07
CA ASP A 63 4.67 0.48 0.65
C ASP A 63 3.55 -0.22 -0.12
N LEU A 64 2.65 0.57 -0.68
CA LEU A 64 1.47 0.13 -1.40
C LEU A 64 1.45 0.64 -2.83
N VAL A 65 0.59 0.04 -3.64
CA VAL A 65 0.28 0.49 -5.01
C VAL A 65 -1.23 0.65 -5.13
N ILE A 66 -1.66 1.87 -5.49
CA ILE A 66 -3.03 2.14 -5.90
C ILE A 66 -3.10 2.15 -7.42
N PHE A 67 -4.15 1.58 -7.98
CA PHE A 67 -4.35 1.51 -9.42
C PHE A 67 -5.85 1.44 -9.76
N LYS A 68 -6.16 1.73 -11.01
CA LYS A 68 -7.50 1.56 -11.57
C LYS A 68 -7.47 0.55 -12.70
N THR A 69 -8.36 -0.43 -12.68
CA THR A 69 -8.55 -1.36 -13.80
C THR A 69 -9.16 -0.65 -15.00
N THR A 70 -9.08 -1.24 -16.19
CA THR A 70 -9.75 -0.68 -17.39
C THR A 70 -11.28 -0.66 -17.28
N LYS A 71 -11.86 -1.38 -16.30
CA LYS A 71 -13.27 -1.30 -15.91
C LYS A 71 -13.54 -0.32 -14.76
N ASN A 72 -12.62 0.58 -14.48
CA ASN A 72 -12.73 1.62 -13.43
C ASN A 72 -12.80 1.08 -11.99
N LYS A 73 -12.51 -0.19 -11.71
CA LYS A 73 -12.40 -0.67 -10.34
C LYS A 73 -11.05 -0.27 -9.75
N ILE A 74 -11.05 0.37 -8.59
CA ILE A 74 -9.83 0.77 -7.88
C ILE A 74 -9.36 -0.38 -6.98
N GLY A 75 -8.05 -0.58 -6.91
CA GLY A 75 -7.39 -1.50 -5.99
C GLY A 75 -6.25 -0.82 -5.25
N LEU A 76 -6.07 -1.19 -3.99
CA LEU A 76 -4.92 -0.80 -3.16
C LEU A 76 -4.27 -2.07 -2.62
N VAL A 77 -3.06 -2.35 -3.11
CA VAL A 77 -2.37 -3.62 -2.85
C VAL A 77 -0.95 -3.40 -2.37
N HIS A 78 -0.34 -4.41 -1.76
CA HIS A 78 1.08 -4.37 -1.43
C HIS A 78 1.92 -4.18 -2.69
N LYS A 79 2.98 -3.37 -2.57
CA LYS A 79 3.84 -3.01 -3.70
C LYS A 79 4.51 -4.22 -4.36
N ASN A 80 4.89 -5.22 -3.59
CA ASN A 80 5.72 -6.30 -4.07
C ASN A 80 4.91 -7.56 -4.35
N CYS A 81 5.00 -8.04 -5.60
CA CYS A 81 4.44 -9.30 -6.03
C CYS A 81 4.88 -10.47 -5.12
N PRO A 82 3.98 -11.30 -4.60
CA PRO A 82 4.32 -12.40 -3.70
C PRO A 82 5.16 -13.49 -4.34
N HIS A 83 5.18 -13.60 -5.66
CA HIS A 83 5.96 -14.60 -6.38
C HIS A 83 7.48 -14.40 -6.19
N ARG A 84 8.03 -13.28 -6.67
CA ARG A 84 9.48 -12.98 -6.59
C ARG A 84 9.76 -11.50 -6.27
N ARG A 85 8.88 -10.86 -5.53
CA ARG A 85 9.06 -9.52 -4.96
C ARG A 85 9.24 -8.39 -5.98
N ALA A 86 8.92 -8.62 -7.27
CA ALA A 86 8.94 -7.56 -8.27
C ALA A 86 7.91 -6.47 -7.92
N SER A 87 8.25 -5.21 -8.17
CA SER A 87 7.39 -4.08 -7.87
C SER A 87 6.21 -3.99 -8.85
N LEU A 88 4.99 -3.94 -8.30
CA LEU A 88 3.77 -3.76 -9.07
C LEU A 88 3.54 -2.31 -9.54
N VAL A 89 4.40 -1.37 -9.14
CA VAL A 89 4.43 -0.01 -9.72
C VAL A 89 4.67 -0.08 -11.24
N TYR A 90 5.41 -1.08 -11.70
CA TYR A 90 5.67 -1.35 -13.12
C TYR A 90 4.68 -2.35 -13.73
N GLY A 91 3.61 -2.68 -13.00
CA GLY A 91 2.58 -3.58 -13.44
C GLY A 91 1.70 -2.95 -14.53
N LYS A 92 1.06 -3.81 -15.33
CA LYS A 92 0.07 -3.41 -16.32
C LYS A 92 -1.34 -3.56 -15.77
N CYS A 93 -2.09 -2.48 -15.71
CA CYS A 93 -3.51 -2.54 -15.35
C CYS A 93 -4.32 -3.12 -16.51
N GLU A 94 -5.12 -4.12 -16.21
CA GLU A 94 -6.00 -4.84 -17.12
C GLU A 94 -7.46 -4.77 -16.65
N THR A 95 -8.33 -5.46 -17.34
CA THR A 95 -9.77 -5.45 -17.08
C THR A 95 -10.13 -5.93 -15.68
N ASN A 96 -9.45 -6.96 -15.20
CA ASN A 96 -9.79 -7.61 -13.92
C ASN A 96 -8.77 -7.34 -12.81
N GLY A 97 -7.68 -6.62 -13.09
CA GLY A 97 -6.65 -6.40 -12.07
C GLY A 97 -5.36 -5.80 -12.59
N ILE A 98 -4.29 -6.05 -11.85
CA ILE A 98 -2.93 -5.61 -12.16
C ILE A 98 -2.04 -6.82 -12.46
N ARG A 99 -1.38 -6.79 -13.62
CA ARG A 99 -0.43 -7.83 -14.05
C ARG A 99 0.98 -7.44 -13.69
N CYS A 100 1.67 -8.34 -13.00
CA CYS A 100 3.09 -8.19 -12.69
C CYS A 100 3.94 -8.21 -13.96
N CYS A 101 4.84 -7.23 -14.10
CA CYS A 101 5.72 -7.10 -15.27
C CYS A 101 6.78 -8.20 -15.40
N TYR A 102 7.07 -8.93 -14.29
CA TYR A 102 8.17 -9.90 -14.28
C TYR A 102 7.76 -11.27 -14.83
N HIS A 103 6.74 -11.93 -14.25
CA HIS A 103 6.29 -13.25 -14.71
C HIS A 103 4.80 -13.30 -15.04
N GLY A 104 4.15 -12.15 -15.19
CA GLY A 104 2.78 -12.06 -15.67
C GLY A 104 1.68 -12.49 -14.70
N TRP A 105 1.98 -12.74 -13.43
CA TRP A 105 0.92 -13.03 -12.47
C TRP A 105 -0.09 -11.89 -12.42
N LEU A 106 -1.39 -12.22 -12.53
CA LEU A 106 -2.48 -11.25 -12.50
C LEU A 106 -3.16 -11.29 -11.13
N PHE A 107 -3.31 -10.12 -10.52
CA PHE A 107 -3.96 -9.96 -9.23
C PHE A 107 -5.21 -9.10 -9.35
N SER A 108 -6.30 -9.52 -8.71
CA SER A 108 -7.50 -8.70 -8.58
C SER A 108 -7.26 -7.46 -7.71
N PRO A 109 -8.14 -6.45 -7.74
CA PRO A 109 -8.10 -5.33 -6.80
C PRO A 109 -8.15 -5.75 -5.33
N ASP A 110 -8.71 -6.92 -5.05
CA ASP A 110 -8.84 -7.48 -3.70
C ASP A 110 -7.68 -8.44 -3.34
N GLY A 111 -6.64 -8.49 -4.20
CA GLY A 111 -5.40 -9.25 -3.97
C GLY A 111 -5.48 -10.74 -4.33
N GLU A 112 -6.56 -11.22 -4.92
CA GLU A 112 -6.65 -12.61 -5.36
C GLU A 112 -5.79 -12.86 -6.59
N ILE A 113 -5.15 -14.03 -6.67
CA ILE A 113 -4.40 -14.45 -7.85
C ILE A 113 -5.40 -14.97 -8.87
N LEU A 114 -5.52 -14.26 -9.99
CA LEU A 114 -6.41 -14.62 -11.09
C LEU A 114 -5.72 -15.52 -12.12
N GLU A 115 -4.44 -15.25 -12.41
CA GLU A 115 -3.66 -15.98 -13.39
C GLU A 115 -2.22 -16.17 -12.93
N THR A 116 -1.67 -17.33 -13.25
CA THR A 116 -0.27 -17.73 -13.03
C THR A 116 0.33 -18.26 -14.34
N PRO A 117 0.69 -17.36 -15.30
CA PRO A 117 1.26 -17.78 -16.57
C PRO A 117 2.52 -18.64 -16.37
N GLY A 118 2.67 -19.67 -17.17
CA GLY A 118 3.75 -20.66 -17.06
C GLY A 118 3.35 -21.91 -16.28
N GLU A 119 2.19 -21.91 -15.63
CA GLU A 119 1.55 -23.09 -15.05
C GLU A 119 0.31 -23.45 -15.89
N ASP A 120 0.04 -24.73 -16.05
CA ASP A 120 -1.23 -25.16 -16.64
C ASP A 120 -2.38 -24.66 -15.75
N PRO A 121 -3.28 -23.81 -16.29
CA PRO A 121 -4.34 -23.17 -15.49
C PRO A 121 -5.30 -24.19 -14.86
N ASP A 122 -5.45 -25.37 -15.44
CA ASP A 122 -6.30 -26.45 -14.96
C ASP A 122 -5.58 -27.44 -14.06
N SER A 123 -4.28 -27.22 -13.83
CA SER A 123 -3.49 -28.07 -12.95
C SER A 123 -3.91 -27.88 -11.48
N LYS A 124 -3.89 -28.99 -10.70
CA LYS A 124 -4.10 -28.94 -9.25
C LYS A 124 -3.12 -28.03 -8.54
N GLN A 125 -1.91 -27.89 -9.08
CA GLN A 125 -0.86 -27.01 -8.53
C GLN A 125 -1.24 -25.53 -8.68
N ALA A 126 -1.64 -25.10 -9.87
CA ALA A 126 -2.09 -23.73 -10.10
C ALA A 126 -3.31 -23.37 -9.25
N GLU A 127 -4.26 -24.29 -9.11
CA GLU A 127 -5.42 -24.11 -8.23
C GLU A 127 -5.01 -23.96 -6.75
N GLN A 128 -4.09 -24.80 -6.28
CA GLN A 128 -3.57 -24.71 -4.91
C GLN A 128 -2.84 -23.41 -4.64
N VAL A 129 -2.02 -22.94 -5.58
CA VAL A 129 -1.32 -21.65 -5.48
C VAL A 129 -2.33 -20.50 -5.37
N ARG A 130 -3.32 -20.46 -6.25
CA ARG A 130 -4.37 -19.43 -6.24
C ARG A 130 -5.20 -19.44 -4.95
N LYS A 131 -5.44 -20.59 -4.35
CA LYS A 131 -6.18 -20.71 -3.08
C LYS A 131 -5.33 -20.38 -1.85
N LYS A 132 -4.05 -20.75 -1.86
CA LYS A 132 -3.17 -20.64 -0.70
C LYS A 132 -2.51 -19.28 -0.56
N PHE A 133 -2.23 -18.60 -1.67
CA PHE A 133 -1.52 -17.32 -1.69
C PHE A 133 -2.44 -16.18 -2.09
N LYS A 134 -2.22 -15.04 -1.50
CA LYS A 134 -2.87 -13.77 -1.86
C LYS A 134 -1.83 -12.65 -1.86
N LEU A 135 -2.05 -11.66 -2.68
CA LEU A 135 -1.40 -10.36 -2.54
C LEU A 135 -2.11 -9.59 -1.43
N GLY A 136 -1.36 -9.00 -0.51
CA GLY A 136 -1.96 -8.12 0.50
C GLY A 136 -2.73 -6.98 -0.19
N ALA A 137 -3.98 -6.75 0.25
CA ALA A 137 -4.85 -5.72 -0.30
C ALA A 137 -5.65 -5.06 0.82
N TYR A 138 -6.04 -3.81 0.59
CA TYR A 138 -6.86 -3.03 1.51
C TYR A 138 -8.20 -2.69 0.88
N PRO A 139 -9.29 -2.66 1.66
CA PRO A 139 -10.59 -2.22 1.17
C PRO A 139 -10.54 -0.75 0.77
N ILE A 140 -11.23 -0.41 -0.31
CA ILE A 140 -11.30 0.94 -0.87
C ILE A 140 -12.70 1.53 -0.70
N LYS A 141 -12.74 2.81 -0.34
CA LYS A 141 -13.90 3.68 -0.44
C LYS A 141 -13.56 4.93 -1.23
N GLU A 142 -14.43 5.32 -2.13
CA GLU A 142 -14.37 6.61 -2.80
C GLU A 142 -15.46 7.52 -2.24
N PHE A 143 -15.08 8.72 -1.83
CA PHE A 143 -16.02 9.71 -1.27
C PHE A 143 -15.55 11.13 -1.62
N ASN A 144 -16.42 11.89 -2.28
CA ASN A 144 -16.17 13.30 -2.64
C ASN A 144 -14.80 13.56 -3.29
N GLY A 145 -14.37 12.70 -4.21
CA GLY A 145 -13.12 12.87 -4.93
C GLY A 145 -11.87 12.42 -4.15
N ILE A 146 -12.03 11.75 -3.02
CA ILE A 146 -10.96 11.17 -2.20
C ILE A 146 -11.14 9.64 -2.16
N VAL A 147 -10.01 8.95 -2.26
CA VAL A 147 -9.92 7.50 -2.11
C VAL A 147 -9.23 7.20 -0.79
#